data_3f6cd0c63d7740c3adf821f3879881db
#
_entry.id   3f6cd0c63d7740c3adf821f3879881db
#
_cell.length_a   1.000
_cell.length_b   1.000
_cell.length_c   1.000
_cell.angle_alpha   90.00
_cell.angle_beta   90.00
_cell.angle_gamma   90.00
#
_symmetry.space_group_name_H-M   'P 1'
#
loop_
_entity.id
_entity.type
_entity.pdbx_description
1 polymer ?
#
loop_
_entity_poly.entity_id
_entity_poly.type
_entity_poly.pdbx_seq_one_letter_code
_entity_poly.pdbx_strand_id
1 'polypeptide(L)'
;MKNRYLLILLAGLLTFFSACKHMPGYKTLIITGQNNHNWKASSPVLKQILEETGLFSVKIMTTPDKGGDMKTFDPDFSKYRLLVIDYNGDSWSEKTNNAFVEYVKNGGGVVIYHAADNSFPKWKEYNEMTGLGGWGDRNQKDGPYLYYKNNQLVRDTSAGIGGSHGKRREFLVRTRITDHPITRGLPVAWLHGNDELYSQLRGPAKNMQILATAFADSTAGGGTMRDEPVLMVITYGKGRIFHTTMGHSDLGGGPSMHCAGFITTLQRGAEWAVTGDVTQKVPWDFPSAAGVVFRPRFKEMTLDEAFDNIGNYEIEKSTKYLSCIQSHLRSLAGDEQGLLNLEKMMVKVLKDKEATVDSKKLLLRELSWMGSDYSVPVINELVSNAELKDEAEFVLSRLQGKN
;
A
#
# COMPACT_ATOMS: atom_id res chain seq x y z
N MET A 1 46.18 -75.61 -0.10
CA MET A 1 46.08 -74.46 -1.01
C MET A 1 44.73 -73.81 -0.79
N LYS A 2 44.68 -72.66 -0.10
CA LYS A 2 43.39 -71.99 0.27
C LYS A 2 43.33 -70.68 -0.52
N ASN A 3 42.41 -70.58 -1.48
CA ASN A 3 42.10 -69.38 -2.22
C ASN A 3 41.20 -68.50 -1.33
N ARG A 4 41.67 -67.28 -1.05
CA ARG A 4 40.90 -66.23 -0.40
C ARG A 4 40.38 -65.31 -1.51
N TYR A 5 39.07 -65.29 -1.76
CA TYR A 5 38.41 -64.29 -2.56
C TYR A 5 38.18 -63.04 -1.69
N LEU A 6 38.80 -61.94 -2.08
CA LEU A 6 38.60 -60.61 -1.52
C LEU A 6 37.40 -59.97 -2.20
N LEU A 7 36.25 -59.88 -1.51
CA LEU A 7 35.10 -59.14 -1.96
C LEU A 7 35.31 -57.66 -1.62
N ILE A 8 35.51 -56.84 -2.66
CA ILE A 8 35.54 -55.38 -2.55
C ILE A 8 34.06 -54.92 -2.66
N LEU A 9 33.48 -54.51 -1.55
CA LEU A 9 32.20 -53.82 -1.48
C LEU A 9 32.43 -52.35 -1.91
N LEU A 10 32.03 -51.99 -3.14
CA LEU A 10 31.96 -50.61 -3.61
C LEU A 10 30.67 -50.01 -3.07
N ALA A 11 30.72 -49.32 -1.94
CA ALA A 11 29.61 -48.53 -1.40
C ALA A 11 29.50 -47.25 -2.26
N GLY A 12 28.63 -47.29 -3.26
CA GLY A 12 28.24 -46.10 -4.04
C GLY A 12 27.48 -45.13 -3.17
N LEU A 13 28.17 -44.05 -2.74
CA LEU A 13 27.55 -42.94 -2.05
C LEU A 13 26.70 -42.12 -3.09
N LEU A 14 25.45 -42.51 -3.22
CA LEU A 14 24.45 -41.70 -3.98
C LEU A 14 24.18 -40.41 -3.18
N THR A 15 24.97 -39.39 -3.39
CA THR A 15 24.64 -38.02 -2.98
C THR A 15 23.43 -37.54 -3.79
N PHE A 16 22.25 -37.66 -3.20
CA PHE A 16 21.09 -36.96 -3.68
C PHE A 16 21.36 -35.45 -3.54
N PHE A 17 21.94 -34.85 -4.59
CA PHE A 17 21.78 -33.40 -4.75
C PHE A 17 20.30 -33.13 -5.00
N SER A 18 19.58 -32.85 -3.92
CA SER A 18 18.26 -32.23 -3.99
C SER A 18 18.49 -30.85 -4.58
N ALA A 19 18.54 -30.77 -5.91
CA ALA A 19 18.47 -29.50 -6.59
C ALA A 19 17.09 -28.91 -6.20
N CYS A 20 17.07 -27.99 -5.25
CA CYS A 20 15.95 -27.11 -5.05
C CYS A 20 15.71 -26.45 -6.42
N LYS A 21 14.85 -27.04 -7.25
CA LYS A 21 14.27 -26.33 -8.38
C LYS A 21 13.58 -25.13 -7.78
N HIS A 22 14.19 -23.96 -7.91
CA HIS A 22 13.55 -22.70 -7.62
C HIS A 22 12.32 -22.64 -8.52
N MET A 23 11.16 -23.03 -7.96
CA MET A 23 9.89 -22.92 -8.68
C MET A 23 9.71 -21.42 -8.94
N PRO A 24 9.51 -21.02 -10.21
CA PRO A 24 9.24 -19.61 -10.48
C PRO A 24 8.02 -19.22 -9.66
N GLY A 25 8.18 -18.21 -8.81
CA GLY A 25 7.11 -17.73 -7.91
C GLY A 25 5.86 -17.36 -8.70
N TYR A 26 4.70 -17.37 -8.04
CA TYR A 26 3.44 -16.96 -8.65
C TYR A 26 3.56 -15.54 -9.21
N LYS A 27 3.43 -15.42 -10.55
CA LYS A 27 3.46 -14.11 -11.19
C LYS A 27 2.35 -13.23 -10.63
N THR A 28 2.71 -12.11 -10.09
CA THR A 28 1.82 -11.17 -9.41
C THR A 28 1.92 -9.79 -10.04
N LEU A 29 0.79 -9.13 -10.22
CA LEU A 29 0.72 -7.77 -10.69
C LEU A 29 0.11 -6.87 -9.61
N ILE A 30 0.86 -5.84 -9.19
CA ILE A 30 0.29 -4.73 -8.42
C ILE A 30 -0.17 -3.67 -9.42
N ILE A 31 -1.45 -3.30 -9.34
CA ILE A 31 -2.06 -2.25 -10.16
C ILE A 31 -2.16 -1.00 -9.29
N THR A 32 -1.57 0.10 -9.77
CA THR A 32 -1.48 1.37 -9.06
C THR A 32 -1.48 2.56 -10.04
N GLY A 33 -1.21 3.79 -9.55
CA GLY A 33 -1.04 4.99 -10.40
C GLY A 33 -1.94 6.15 -10.00
N GLN A 34 -3.13 5.86 -9.48
CA GLN A 34 -4.05 6.86 -8.92
C GLN A 34 -4.56 6.34 -7.58
N ASN A 35 -4.45 7.15 -6.54
CA ASN A 35 -4.99 6.85 -5.22
C ASN A 35 -5.06 8.16 -4.41
N ASN A 36 -5.96 8.25 -3.45
CA ASN A 36 -5.97 9.32 -2.45
C ASN A 36 -4.92 9.10 -1.35
N HIS A 37 -4.26 7.95 -1.32
CA HIS A 37 -3.14 7.61 -0.45
C HIS A 37 -1.82 7.64 -1.23
N ASN A 38 -0.69 7.55 -0.53
CA ASN A 38 0.64 7.59 -1.14
C ASN A 38 0.99 6.26 -1.82
N TRP A 39 0.37 5.98 -2.99
CA TRP A 39 0.61 4.76 -3.75
C TRP A 39 2.06 4.59 -4.22
N LYS A 40 2.81 5.69 -4.38
CA LYS A 40 4.24 5.64 -4.72
C LYS A 40 5.07 5.05 -3.59
N ALA A 41 4.58 5.13 -2.35
CA ALA A 41 5.19 4.51 -1.19
C ALA A 41 4.62 3.10 -0.92
N SER A 42 3.30 2.89 -1.02
CA SER A 42 2.69 1.60 -0.72
C SER A 42 3.09 0.50 -1.69
N SER A 43 3.07 0.76 -3.00
CA SER A 43 3.30 -0.28 -4.00
C SER A 43 4.67 -0.98 -3.88
N PRO A 44 5.80 -0.27 -3.65
CA PRO A 44 7.09 -0.92 -3.39
C PRO A 44 7.10 -1.74 -2.09
N VAL A 45 6.42 -1.28 -1.04
CA VAL A 45 6.31 -2.01 0.24
C VAL A 45 5.49 -3.29 0.05
N LEU A 46 4.34 -3.21 -0.63
CA LEU A 46 3.51 -4.38 -0.96
C LEU A 46 4.30 -5.41 -1.77
N LYS A 47 5.06 -4.95 -2.77
CA LYS A 47 5.95 -5.81 -3.57
C LYS A 47 6.94 -6.54 -2.68
N GLN A 48 7.64 -5.82 -1.81
CA GLN A 48 8.63 -6.42 -0.91
C GLN A 48 7.98 -7.43 0.05
N ILE A 49 6.85 -7.08 0.67
CA ILE A 49 6.12 -7.97 1.59
C ILE A 49 5.79 -9.30 0.90
N LEU A 50 5.34 -9.26 -0.35
CA LEU A 50 4.97 -10.46 -1.08
C LEU A 50 6.20 -11.27 -1.51
N GLU A 51 7.23 -10.63 -2.04
CA GLU A 51 8.45 -11.30 -2.53
C GLU A 51 9.25 -11.95 -1.39
N GLU A 52 9.23 -11.41 -0.16
CA GLU A 52 9.89 -12.01 1.00
C GLU A 52 9.37 -13.41 1.36
N THR A 53 8.17 -13.77 0.94
CA THR A 53 7.66 -15.13 1.12
C THR A 53 8.39 -16.17 0.27
N GLY A 54 9.09 -15.75 -0.77
CA GLY A 54 9.62 -16.62 -1.82
C GLY A 54 8.56 -17.24 -2.73
N LEU A 55 7.27 -16.96 -2.49
CA LEU A 55 6.14 -17.53 -3.27
C LEU A 55 5.78 -16.66 -4.48
N PHE A 56 6.07 -15.38 -4.47
CA PHE A 56 5.60 -14.43 -5.47
C PHE A 56 6.75 -13.78 -6.24
N SER A 57 6.52 -13.53 -7.53
CA SER A 57 7.35 -12.67 -8.39
C SER A 57 6.48 -11.49 -8.83
N VAL A 58 6.80 -10.28 -8.36
CA VAL A 58 5.90 -9.15 -8.39
C VAL A 58 6.32 -8.09 -9.39
N LYS A 59 5.41 -7.73 -10.31
CA LYS A 59 5.51 -6.56 -11.18
C LYS A 59 4.57 -5.48 -10.69
N ILE A 60 5.00 -4.23 -10.72
CA ILE A 60 4.14 -3.05 -10.52
C ILE A 60 3.78 -2.49 -11.88
N MET A 61 2.51 -2.17 -12.08
CA MET A 61 2.02 -1.49 -13.28
C MET A 61 1.23 -0.26 -12.87
N THR A 62 1.65 0.88 -13.40
CA THR A 62 1.04 2.18 -13.15
C THR A 62 0.05 2.49 -14.25
N THR A 63 -1.16 2.93 -13.88
CA THR A 63 -2.14 3.48 -14.81
C THR A 63 -1.69 4.86 -15.31
N PRO A 64 -2.30 5.40 -16.38
CA PRO A 64 -2.17 6.82 -16.70
C PRO A 64 -2.49 7.71 -15.49
N ASP A 65 -1.93 8.92 -15.48
CA ASP A 65 -2.26 9.93 -14.49
C ASP A 65 -3.76 10.29 -14.56
N LYS A 66 -4.28 10.89 -13.47
CA LYS A 66 -5.68 11.28 -13.37
C LYS A 66 -6.09 12.20 -14.54
N GLY A 67 -7.18 11.82 -15.21
CA GLY A 67 -7.66 12.49 -16.43
C GLY A 67 -6.96 12.05 -17.73
N GLY A 68 -5.98 11.16 -17.67
CA GLY A 68 -5.32 10.57 -18.84
C GLY A 68 -6.18 9.53 -19.56
N ASP A 69 -5.73 9.10 -20.74
CA ASP A 69 -6.46 8.12 -21.55
C ASP A 69 -6.37 6.71 -20.95
N MET A 70 -7.37 6.32 -20.19
CA MET A 70 -7.46 5.01 -19.57
C MET A 70 -7.63 3.84 -20.56
N LYS A 71 -7.83 4.10 -21.85
CA LYS A 71 -7.82 3.04 -22.88
C LYS A 71 -6.41 2.49 -23.11
N THR A 72 -5.38 3.25 -22.77
CA THR A 72 -3.98 2.79 -22.84
C THR A 72 -3.61 1.82 -21.72
N PHE A 73 -4.40 1.76 -20.64
CA PHE A 73 -4.26 0.78 -19.59
C PHE A 73 -4.98 -0.51 -20.00
N ASP A 74 -4.25 -1.41 -20.64
CA ASP A 74 -4.75 -2.67 -21.19
C ASP A 74 -3.84 -3.86 -20.80
N PRO A 75 -3.77 -4.22 -19.51
CA PRO A 75 -2.93 -5.32 -19.05
C PRO A 75 -3.50 -6.69 -19.46
N ASP A 76 -2.63 -7.58 -19.88
CA ASP A 76 -2.98 -9.00 -20.05
C ASP A 76 -2.97 -9.70 -18.68
N PHE A 77 -4.12 -9.73 -18.01
CA PHE A 77 -4.28 -10.34 -16.69
C PHE A 77 -4.02 -11.84 -16.69
N SER A 78 -4.17 -12.54 -17.83
CA SER A 78 -3.99 -13.99 -17.93
C SER A 78 -2.55 -14.43 -17.59
N LYS A 79 -1.60 -13.51 -17.69
CA LYS A 79 -0.18 -13.75 -17.36
C LYS A 79 0.10 -13.86 -15.86
N TYR A 80 -0.86 -13.51 -15.01
CA TYR A 80 -0.69 -13.42 -13.57
C TYR A 80 -1.58 -14.41 -12.83
N ARG A 81 -1.11 -14.85 -11.67
CA ARG A 81 -1.87 -15.71 -10.75
C ARG A 81 -2.53 -14.90 -9.65
N LEU A 82 -1.98 -13.71 -9.37
CA LEU A 82 -2.47 -12.77 -8.36
C LEU A 82 -2.47 -11.36 -8.92
N LEU A 83 -3.56 -10.64 -8.67
CA LEU A 83 -3.64 -9.19 -8.86
C LEU A 83 -3.77 -8.54 -7.48
N VAL A 84 -3.00 -7.49 -7.22
CA VAL A 84 -3.11 -6.66 -6.02
C VAL A 84 -3.57 -5.28 -6.45
N ILE A 85 -4.71 -4.85 -5.96
CA ILE A 85 -5.29 -3.56 -6.32
C ILE A 85 -4.89 -2.55 -5.24
N ASP A 86 -3.97 -1.65 -5.61
CA ASP A 86 -3.54 -0.47 -4.87
C ASP A 86 -3.94 0.78 -5.68
N TYR A 87 -5.23 0.87 -5.98
CA TYR A 87 -5.78 1.83 -6.91
C TYR A 87 -7.10 2.39 -6.42
N ASN A 88 -7.27 3.71 -6.51
CA ASN A 88 -8.53 4.42 -6.29
C ASN A 88 -8.53 5.68 -7.16
N GLY A 89 -8.95 5.54 -8.40
CA GLY A 89 -8.85 6.60 -9.41
C GLY A 89 -9.91 6.51 -10.49
N ASP A 90 -9.57 7.01 -11.66
CA ASP A 90 -10.45 7.05 -12.83
C ASP A 90 -10.91 5.66 -13.25
N SER A 91 -12.10 5.57 -13.82
CA SER A 91 -12.66 4.30 -14.32
C SER A 91 -11.79 3.71 -15.42
N TRP A 92 -11.54 2.42 -15.36
CA TRP A 92 -10.87 1.69 -16.44
C TRP A 92 -11.78 1.61 -17.68
N SER A 93 -11.19 1.27 -18.82
CA SER A 93 -11.97 1.03 -20.02
C SER A 93 -12.88 -0.22 -19.86
N GLU A 94 -13.99 -0.26 -20.59
CA GLU A 94 -14.88 -1.43 -20.60
C GLU A 94 -14.14 -2.73 -20.99
N LYS A 95 -13.19 -2.63 -21.93
CA LYS A 95 -12.32 -3.75 -22.32
C LYS A 95 -11.54 -4.27 -21.13
N THR A 96 -10.89 -3.38 -20.39
CA THR A 96 -10.10 -3.72 -19.21
C THR A 96 -10.97 -4.28 -18.09
N ASN A 97 -12.15 -3.68 -17.86
CA ASN A 97 -13.12 -4.17 -16.89
C ASN A 97 -13.57 -5.61 -17.20
N ASN A 98 -13.92 -5.87 -18.45
CA ASN A 98 -14.35 -7.21 -18.89
C ASN A 98 -13.23 -8.24 -18.74
N ALA A 99 -11.99 -7.88 -19.11
CA ALA A 99 -10.83 -8.74 -18.95
C ALA A 99 -10.56 -9.07 -17.46
N PHE A 100 -10.72 -8.08 -16.55
CA PHE A 100 -10.58 -8.30 -15.11
C PHE A 100 -11.67 -9.22 -14.57
N VAL A 101 -12.93 -9.00 -14.96
CA VAL A 101 -14.06 -9.86 -14.55
C VAL A 101 -13.84 -11.31 -15.00
N GLU A 102 -13.43 -11.53 -16.25
CA GLU A 102 -13.17 -12.87 -16.78
C GLU A 102 -11.96 -13.52 -16.08
N TYR A 103 -10.90 -12.77 -15.79
CA TYR A 103 -9.77 -13.27 -15.02
C TYR A 103 -10.22 -13.82 -13.66
N VAL A 104 -11.03 -13.06 -12.90
CA VAL A 104 -11.51 -13.50 -11.60
C VAL A 104 -12.49 -14.67 -11.73
N LYS A 105 -13.47 -14.59 -12.62
CA LYS A 105 -14.42 -15.70 -12.86
C LYS A 105 -13.74 -17.03 -13.15
N ASN A 106 -12.61 -17.00 -13.84
CA ASN A 106 -11.85 -18.18 -14.24
C ASN A 106 -10.87 -18.69 -13.18
N GLY A 107 -10.84 -18.07 -11.98
CA GLY A 107 -10.05 -18.56 -10.84
C GLY A 107 -8.83 -17.73 -10.51
N GLY A 108 -8.70 -16.54 -11.09
CA GLY A 108 -7.66 -15.57 -10.71
C GLY A 108 -7.78 -15.13 -9.26
N GLY A 109 -6.64 -15.01 -8.56
CA GLY A 109 -6.57 -14.49 -7.20
C GLY A 109 -6.52 -12.96 -7.18
N VAL A 110 -7.18 -12.33 -6.22
CA VAL A 110 -7.14 -10.87 -6.04
C VAL A 110 -6.90 -10.49 -4.59
N VAL A 111 -6.13 -9.44 -4.37
CA VAL A 111 -6.06 -8.70 -3.11
C VAL A 111 -6.66 -7.33 -3.33
N ILE A 112 -7.69 -6.99 -2.57
CA ILE A 112 -8.21 -5.62 -2.44
C ILE A 112 -7.52 -5.01 -1.23
N TYR A 113 -6.69 -4.00 -1.47
CA TYR A 113 -5.85 -3.40 -0.45
C TYR A 113 -6.33 -2.01 -0.08
N HIS A 114 -6.68 -1.82 1.18
CA HIS A 114 -7.03 -0.54 1.80
C HIS A 114 -7.98 0.28 0.91
N ALA A 115 -7.61 1.48 0.48
CA ALA A 115 -8.45 2.38 -0.32
C ALA A 115 -8.91 1.83 -1.69
N ALA A 116 -8.45 0.67 -2.11
CA ALA A 116 -8.98 0.04 -3.31
C ALA A 116 -10.46 -0.36 -3.16
N ASP A 117 -10.98 -0.46 -1.94
CA ASP A 117 -12.39 -0.70 -1.66
C ASP A 117 -13.29 0.52 -1.97
N ASN A 118 -12.68 1.70 -2.13
CA ASN A 118 -13.37 2.93 -2.51
C ASN A 118 -13.56 3.05 -4.03
N SER A 119 -12.78 2.28 -4.80
CA SER A 119 -12.77 2.35 -6.26
C SER A 119 -14.11 1.97 -6.88
N PHE A 120 -14.36 2.53 -8.05
CA PHE A 120 -15.42 2.12 -8.97
C PHE A 120 -16.81 1.93 -8.33
N PRO A 121 -17.38 2.93 -7.64
CA PRO A 121 -18.62 2.77 -6.90
C PRO A 121 -19.82 2.33 -7.76
N LYS A 122 -19.76 2.59 -9.08
CA LYS A 122 -20.82 2.22 -10.03
C LYS A 122 -20.56 0.93 -10.81
N TRP A 123 -19.40 0.30 -10.63
CA TRP A 123 -19.08 -0.95 -11.32
C TRP A 123 -19.51 -2.15 -10.46
N LYS A 124 -20.65 -2.72 -10.85
CA LYS A 124 -21.34 -3.77 -10.08
C LYS A 124 -20.47 -4.97 -9.76
N GLU A 125 -19.78 -5.53 -10.77
CA GLU A 125 -18.95 -6.72 -10.62
C GLU A 125 -17.79 -6.45 -9.65
N TYR A 126 -17.15 -5.28 -9.74
CA TYR A 126 -16.10 -4.91 -8.80
C TYR A 126 -16.60 -4.81 -7.37
N ASN A 127 -17.79 -4.21 -7.15
CA ASN A 127 -18.39 -4.13 -5.83
C ASN A 127 -18.81 -5.52 -5.29
N GLU A 128 -19.22 -6.45 -6.15
CA GLU A 128 -19.47 -7.84 -5.75
C GLU A 128 -18.18 -8.56 -5.34
N MET A 129 -17.04 -8.29 -6.02
CA MET A 129 -15.72 -8.83 -5.69
C MET A 129 -15.13 -8.19 -4.44
N THR A 130 -15.36 -6.89 -4.21
CA THR A 130 -14.89 -6.16 -3.03
C THR A 130 -15.71 -6.53 -1.78
N GLY A 131 -16.99 -6.85 -1.96
CA GLY A 131 -17.94 -7.23 -0.91
C GLY A 131 -18.47 -6.04 -0.14
N LEU A 132 -17.58 -5.24 0.47
CA LEU A 132 -17.87 -3.99 1.17
C LEU A 132 -16.92 -2.92 0.65
N GLY A 133 -17.42 -1.69 0.46
CA GLY A 133 -16.62 -0.54 0.07
C GLY A 133 -17.14 0.75 0.69
N GLY A 134 -16.37 1.80 0.58
CA GLY A 134 -16.70 3.09 1.18
C GLY A 134 -16.70 4.24 0.19
N TRP A 135 -17.15 5.39 0.63
CA TRP A 135 -17.15 6.67 -0.10
C TRP A 135 -17.82 6.61 -1.49
N GLY A 136 -17.51 7.53 -2.39
CA GLY A 136 -18.02 7.52 -3.77
C GLY A 136 -19.55 7.53 -3.85
N ASP A 137 -20.22 8.29 -2.94
CA ASP A 137 -21.69 8.39 -2.82
C ASP A 137 -22.39 7.07 -2.46
N ARG A 138 -21.67 6.08 -1.96
CA ARG A 138 -22.26 4.82 -1.51
C ARG A 138 -23.24 5.05 -0.37
N ASN A 139 -24.37 4.37 -0.44
CA ASN A 139 -25.48 4.48 0.52
C ASN A 139 -26.25 3.16 0.61
N GLN A 140 -27.43 3.15 1.22
CA GLN A 140 -28.22 1.93 1.42
C GLN A 140 -28.62 1.18 0.13
N LYS A 141 -28.56 1.84 -1.05
CA LYS A 141 -28.85 1.20 -2.34
C LYS A 141 -27.70 0.29 -2.81
N ASP A 142 -26.50 0.54 -2.33
CA ASP A 142 -25.31 -0.28 -2.67
C ASP A 142 -25.22 -1.55 -1.83
N GLY A 143 -25.98 -1.62 -0.73
CA GLY A 143 -26.11 -2.80 0.11
C GLY A 143 -26.08 -2.48 1.62
N PRO A 144 -26.07 -3.51 2.47
CA PRO A 144 -26.03 -3.37 3.91
C PRO A 144 -24.67 -2.99 4.44
N TYR A 145 -24.61 -2.48 5.67
CA TYR A 145 -23.45 -2.60 6.52
C TYR A 145 -23.33 -4.04 7.03
N LEU A 146 -22.11 -4.54 7.17
CA LEU A 146 -21.82 -5.74 7.95
C LEU A 146 -20.87 -5.37 9.08
N TYR A 147 -21.22 -5.75 10.29
CA TYR A 147 -20.39 -5.55 11.48
C TYR A 147 -20.72 -6.59 12.55
N TYR A 148 -19.87 -6.71 13.55
CA TYR A 148 -20.21 -7.52 14.72
C TYR A 148 -20.69 -6.64 15.87
N LYS A 149 -21.72 -7.11 16.57
CA LYS A 149 -22.22 -6.54 17.83
C LYS A 149 -22.54 -7.69 18.77
N ASN A 150 -22.03 -7.64 19.99
CA ASN A 150 -22.18 -8.71 20.97
C ASN A 150 -21.79 -10.10 20.41
N ASN A 151 -20.70 -10.18 19.68
CA ASN A 151 -20.20 -11.38 18.97
C ASN A 151 -21.15 -11.96 17.90
N GLN A 152 -22.17 -11.25 17.50
CA GLN A 152 -23.07 -11.67 16.43
C GLN A 152 -22.86 -10.81 15.19
N LEU A 153 -22.81 -11.45 14.03
CA LEU A 153 -22.77 -10.76 12.74
C LEU A 153 -24.13 -10.07 12.50
N VAL A 154 -24.09 -8.77 12.30
CA VAL A 154 -25.25 -7.95 11.98
C VAL A 154 -25.19 -7.55 10.50
N ARG A 155 -26.32 -7.75 9.82
CA ARG A 155 -26.56 -7.26 8.46
C ARG A 155 -27.57 -6.12 8.53
N ASP A 156 -27.09 -4.88 8.46
CA ASP A 156 -27.87 -3.67 8.71
C ASP A 156 -28.16 -2.95 7.38
N THR A 157 -29.43 -2.92 7.00
CA THR A 157 -29.92 -2.27 5.76
C THR A 157 -30.41 -0.84 5.97
N SER A 158 -30.23 -0.28 7.16
CA SER A 158 -30.67 1.10 7.48
C SER A 158 -30.05 2.12 6.52
N ALA A 159 -30.76 3.25 6.34
CA ALA A 159 -30.26 4.36 5.54
C ALA A 159 -28.97 4.94 6.14
N GLY A 160 -28.09 5.43 5.28
CA GLY A 160 -26.85 6.08 5.70
C GLY A 160 -25.76 6.01 4.62
N ILE A 161 -24.72 6.79 4.83
CA ILE A 161 -23.55 6.87 3.93
C ILE A 161 -22.71 5.58 4.00
N GLY A 162 -21.91 5.34 2.95
CA GLY A 162 -20.90 4.28 2.95
C GLY A 162 -19.50 4.89 3.15
N GLY A 163 -18.79 4.39 4.15
CA GLY A 163 -17.41 4.75 4.43
C GLY A 163 -17.23 5.93 5.39
N SER A 164 -16.49 5.68 6.43
CA SER A 164 -15.92 6.67 7.36
C SER A 164 -14.69 6.10 8.03
N HIS A 165 -13.91 6.93 8.67
CA HIS A 165 -12.85 6.54 9.60
C HIS A 165 -12.62 7.66 10.62
N GLY A 166 -12.06 7.32 11.76
CA GLY A 166 -11.60 8.27 12.75
C GLY A 166 -10.14 8.68 12.53
N LYS A 167 -9.55 9.33 13.53
CA LYS A 167 -8.11 9.60 13.55
C LYS A 167 -7.34 8.28 13.59
N ARG A 168 -6.19 8.24 12.93
CA ARG A 168 -5.27 7.09 12.97
C ARG A 168 -4.83 6.80 14.41
N ARG A 169 -4.84 5.53 14.76
CA ARG A 169 -4.45 5.02 16.08
C ARG A 169 -4.16 3.53 16.01
N GLU A 170 -3.59 3.00 17.08
CA GLU A 170 -3.58 1.57 17.32
C GLU A 170 -4.99 1.07 17.65
N PHE A 171 -5.30 -0.11 17.17
CA PHE A 171 -6.57 -0.78 17.48
C PHE A 171 -6.40 -2.30 17.64
N LEU A 172 -7.26 -2.87 18.47
CA LEU A 172 -7.27 -4.30 18.72
C LEU A 172 -8.08 -5.02 17.64
N VAL A 173 -7.40 -5.84 16.86
CA VAL A 173 -8.02 -6.75 15.89
C VAL A 173 -8.46 -8.01 16.61
N ARG A 174 -9.71 -8.46 16.34
CA ARG A 174 -10.29 -9.71 16.87
C ARG A 174 -10.52 -10.69 15.73
N THR A 175 -9.91 -11.86 15.81
CA THR A 175 -10.15 -12.96 14.87
C THR A 175 -11.56 -13.50 15.09
N ARG A 176 -12.38 -13.57 14.05
CA ARG A 176 -13.77 -14.06 14.09
C ARG A 176 -13.90 -15.50 13.61
N ILE A 177 -13.10 -15.87 12.65
CA ILE A 177 -13.04 -17.24 12.11
C ILE A 177 -11.60 -17.73 12.32
N THR A 178 -11.40 -18.70 13.20
CA THR A 178 -10.07 -19.15 13.63
C THR A 178 -9.53 -20.35 12.84
N ASP A 179 -10.38 -21.06 12.13
CA ASP A 179 -10.08 -22.26 11.35
C ASP A 179 -9.87 -21.98 9.84
N HIS A 180 -10.15 -20.76 9.39
CA HIS A 180 -9.87 -20.37 8.00
C HIS A 180 -8.35 -20.38 7.74
N PRO A 181 -7.87 -20.85 6.57
CA PRO A 181 -6.43 -20.93 6.26
C PRO A 181 -5.65 -19.66 6.57
N ILE A 182 -6.20 -18.47 6.28
CA ILE A 182 -5.55 -17.17 6.54
C ILE A 182 -5.34 -16.94 8.04
N THR A 183 -6.32 -17.25 8.86
CA THR A 183 -6.35 -16.92 10.30
C THR A 183 -5.97 -18.08 11.21
N ARG A 184 -5.89 -19.29 10.67
CA ARG A 184 -5.50 -20.50 11.43
C ARG A 184 -4.15 -20.29 12.13
N GLY A 185 -4.17 -20.43 13.46
CA GLY A 185 -3.00 -20.24 14.32
C GLY A 185 -2.68 -18.79 14.70
N LEU A 186 -3.43 -17.79 14.20
CA LEU A 186 -3.32 -16.42 14.70
C LEU A 186 -3.92 -16.31 16.11
N PRO A 187 -3.44 -15.37 16.95
CA PRO A 187 -4.09 -15.05 18.21
C PRO A 187 -5.55 -14.66 18.03
N VAL A 188 -6.37 -14.91 19.05
CA VAL A 188 -7.79 -14.48 19.07
C VAL A 188 -7.92 -12.97 19.01
N ALA A 189 -6.93 -12.25 19.55
CA ALA A 189 -6.84 -10.78 19.48
C ALA A 189 -5.39 -10.35 19.44
N TRP A 190 -5.11 -9.28 18.67
CA TRP A 190 -3.77 -8.70 18.52
C TRP A 190 -3.85 -7.21 18.17
N LEU A 191 -2.88 -6.43 18.61
CA LEU A 191 -2.79 -5.00 18.31
C LEU A 191 -2.23 -4.78 16.90
N HIS A 192 -2.91 -3.92 16.16
CA HIS A 192 -2.44 -3.36 14.91
C HIS A 192 -1.89 -1.95 15.15
N GLY A 193 -0.86 -1.59 14.40
CA GLY A 193 -0.18 -0.31 14.53
C GLY A 193 -1.04 0.88 14.09
N ASN A 194 -0.48 2.08 14.16
CA ASN A 194 -1.17 3.33 13.89
C ASN A 194 -1.76 3.39 12.48
N ASP A 195 -3.06 3.19 12.35
CA ASP A 195 -3.76 3.04 11.08
C ASP A 195 -5.15 3.70 11.09
N GLU A 196 -5.75 3.83 9.92
CA GLU A 196 -7.14 4.23 9.74
C GLU A 196 -8.06 3.02 9.89
N LEU A 197 -8.90 3.01 10.91
CA LEU A 197 -9.94 1.99 11.02
C LEU A 197 -11.14 2.40 10.16
N TYR A 198 -11.24 1.81 8.98
CA TYR A 198 -12.39 2.00 8.11
C TYR A 198 -13.67 1.47 8.76
N SER A 199 -14.71 2.25 8.67
CA SER A 199 -16.00 2.02 9.32
C SER A 199 -17.13 2.31 8.35
N GLN A 200 -18.32 1.77 8.64
CA GLN A 200 -19.51 1.99 7.82
C GLN A 200 -19.36 1.58 6.36
N LEU A 201 -18.52 0.60 6.06
CA LEU A 201 -18.41 0.08 4.70
C LEU A 201 -19.72 -0.59 4.29
N ARG A 202 -20.13 -0.36 3.07
CA ARG A 202 -21.38 -0.91 2.49
C ARG A 202 -21.07 -1.65 1.19
N GLY A 203 -21.87 -2.61 0.88
CA GLY A 203 -21.73 -3.28 -0.40
C GLY A 203 -22.70 -4.45 -0.55
N PRO A 204 -22.66 -5.13 -1.69
CA PRO A 204 -23.53 -6.28 -1.94
C PRO A 204 -23.39 -7.35 -0.87
N ALA A 205 -22.21 -7.48 -0.26
CA ALA A 205 -21.90 -8.41 0.82
C ALA A 205 -22.36 -9.84 0.49
N LYS A 206 -22.04 -10.28 -0.73
CA LYS A 206 -22.38 -11.60 -1.25
C LYS A 206 -21.15 -12.50 -1.24
N ASN A 207 -21.34 -13.78 -0.97
CA ASN A 207 -20.30 -14.80 -1.04
C ASN A 207 -19.03 -14.41 -0.26
N MET A 208 -19.20 -13.80 0.92
CA MET A 208 -18.09 -13.29 1.73
C MET A 208 -18.13 -13.80 3.17
N GLN A 209 -16.97 -13.82 3.79
CA GLN A 209 -16.78 -14.07 5.21
C GLN A 209 -15.93 -12.96 5.82
N ILE A 210 -16.26 -12.55 7.04
CA ILE A 210 -15.47 -11.62 7.83
C ILE A 210 -14.55 -12.45 8.72
N LEU A 211 -13.25 -12.40 8.45
CA LEU A 211 -12.25 -13.17 9.18
C LEU A 211 -11.82 -12.48 10.48
N ALA A 212 -11.77 -11.15 10.47
CA ALA A 212 -11.40 -10.35 11.63
C ALA A 212 -12.07 -8.98 11.62
N THR A 213 -12.24 -8.40 12.81
CA THR A 213 -12.85 -7.09 13.04
C THR A 213 -12.04 -6.28 14.03
N ALA A 214 -12.26 -4.96 14.06
CA ALA A 214 -11.76 -4.08 15.11
C ALA A 214 -12.87 -3.14 15.60
N PHE A 215 -12.87 -2.80 16.90
CA PHE A 215 -13.88 -1.95 17.49
C PHE A 215 -13.62 -0.48 17.15
N ALA A 216 -14.57 0.14 16.46
CA ALA A 216 -14.54 1.54 16.06
C ALA A 216 -15.11 2.43 17.15
N ASP A 217 -14.29 2.78 18.11
CA ASP A 217 -14.63 3.60 19.27
C ASP A 217 -14.80 5.08 18.86
N SER A 218 -15.80 5.73 19.41
CA SER A 218 -16.17 7.12 19.12
C SER A 218 -15.13 8.15 19.60
N THR A 219 -14.23 7.81 20.53
CA THR A 219 -13.23 8.74 21.07
C THR A 219 -12.20 9.21 20.03
N ALA A 220 -12.04 8.45 18.93
CA ALA A 220 -11.18 8.84 17.83
C ALA A 220 -11.84 9.80 16.80
N GLY A 221 -13.11 10.15 17.01
CA GLY A 221 -13.94 10.77 15.98
C GLY A 221 -14.33 9.76 14.90
N GLY A 222 -15.53 9.87 14.32
CA GLY A 222 -16.00 8.96 13.26
C GLY A 222 -16.20 7.49 13.65
N GLY A 223 -15.98 7.13 14.91
CA GLY A 223 -16.21 5.78 15.41
C GLY A 223 -17.69 5.43 15.52
N THR A 224 -18.04 4.21 15.13
CA THR A 224 -19.41 3.72 15.03
C THR A 224 -19.91 2.96 16.26
N MET A 225 -19.04 2.73 17.24
CA MET A 225 -19.30 1.85 18.39
C MET A 225 -19.66 0.42 17.97
N ARG A 226 -19.05 -0.06 16.88
CA ARG A 226 -19.26 -1.39 16.29
C ARG A 226 -17.91 -2.06 16.07
N ASP A 227 -17.91 -3.39 15.98
CA ASP A 227 -16.75 -4.15 15.51
C ASP A 227 -16.78 -4.20 13.98
N GLU A 228 -16.04 -3.31 13.35
CA GLU A 228 -15.99 -3.14 11.89
C GLU A 228 -15.04 -4.16 11.23
N PRO A 229 -15.36 -4.67 10.03
CA PRO A 229 -14.53 -5.63 9.32
C PRO A 229 -13.18 -5.06 8.93
N VAL A 230 -12.10 -5.83 9.17
CA VAL A 230 -10.74 -5.45 8.75
C VAL A 230 -10.07 -6.50 7.86
N LEU A 231 -10.47 -7.77 7.97
CA LEU A 231 -10.04 -8.85 7.08
C LEU A 231 -11.26 -9.60 6.57
N MET A 232 -11.35 -9.75 5.27
CA MET A 232 -12.48 -10.38 4.59
C MET A 232 -12.00 -11.29 3.46
N VAL A 233 -12.80 -12.30 3.15
CA VAL A 233 -12.62 -13.12 1.95
C VAL A 233 -13.91 -13.18 1.17
N ILE A 234 -13.80 -13.14 -0.15
CA ILE A 234 -14.93 -13.17 -1.07
C ILE A 234 -14.64 -14.18 -2.18
N THR A 235 -15.68 -14.84 -2.68
CA THR A 235 -15.59 -15.67 -3.89
C THR A 235 -16.42 -15.06 -5.01
N TYR A 236 -15.85 -15.03 -6.22
CA TYR A 236 -16.53 -14.57 -7.42
C TYR A 236 -16.21 -15.51 -8.58
N GLY A 237 -17.21 -16.23 -9.07
CA GLY A 237 -16.97 -17.36 -9.97
C GLY A 237 -16.08 -18.41 -9.30
N LYS A 238 -14.95 -18.74 -9.93
CA LYS A 238 -13.92 -19.62 -9.35
C LYS A 238 -12.81 -18.84 -8.64
N GLY A 239 -12.81 -17.50 -8.71
CA GLY A 239 -11.79 -16.64 -8.12
C GLY A 239 -11.96 -16.46 -6.64
N ARG A 240 -10.84 -16.16 -5.97
CA ARG A 240 -10.74 -15.88 -4.55
C ARG A 240 -10.18 -14.49 -4.33
N ILE A 241 -10.84 -13.74 -3.50
CA ILE A 241 -10.49 -12.35 -3.20
C ILE A 241 -10.21 -12.23 -1.69
N PHE A 242 -9.02 -11.79 -1.35
CA PHE A 242 -8.69 -11.33 -0.01
C PHE A 242 -8.81 -9.82 0.05
N HIS A 243 -9.57 -9.31 1.00
CA HIS A 243 -9.77 -7.88 1.21
C HIS A 243 -9.31 -7.50 2.61
N THR A 244 -8.40 -6.54 2.68
CA THR A 244 -7.94 -5.91 3.93
C THR A 244 -8.14 -4.42 3.88
N THR A 245 -8.77 -3.85 4.92
CA THR A 245 -8.93 -2.41 5.09
C THR A 245 -7.73 -1.78 5.80
N MET A 246 -6.81 -2.61 6.34
CA MET A 246 -5.59 -2.17 7.01
C MET A 246 -4.51 -1.78 6.01
N GLY A 247 -3.54 -0.99 6.46
CA GLY A 247 -2.33 -0.68 5.72
C GLY A 247 -2.29 0.72 5.13
N HIS A 248 -2.83 1.72 5.80
CA HIS A 248 -2.73 3.13 5.37
C HIS A 248 -1.27 3.50 5.06
N SER A 249 -1.05 4.08 3.89
CA SER A 249 0.28 4.42 3.41
C SER A 249 0.57 5.90 3.50
N ASP A 250 1.60 6.21 4.27
CA ASP A 250 2.28 7.50 4.29
C ASP A 250 3.63 7.42 3.54
N LEU A 251 4.61 8.21 3.97
CA LEU A 251 6.00 8.06 3.56
C LEU A 251 6.56 6.70 3.97
N GLY A 252 7.33 6.10 3.08
CA GLY A 252 7.94 4.80 3.33
C GLY A 252 6.95 3.66 3.61
N GLY A 253 5.65 3.87 3.32
CA GLY A 253 4.60 2.92 3.60
C GLY A 253 3.89 3.18 4.94
N GLY A 254 4.48 3.98 5.82
CA GLY A 254 3.92 4.28 7.15
C GLY A 254 3.94 3.12 8.16
N PRO A 255 3.68 3.39 9.44
CA PRO A 255 3.78 2.39 10.50
C PRO A 255 2.78 1.24 10.33
N SER A 256 1.59 1.48 9.80
CA SER A 256 0.56 0.45 9.57
C SER A 256 1.04 -0.66 8.64
N MET A 257 1.72 -0.31 7.55
CA MET A 257 2.26 -1.28 6.59
C MET A 257 3.45 -2.08 7.14
N HIS A 258 4.14 -1.56 8.14
CA HIS A 258 5.27 -2.22 8.81
C HIS A 258 4.84 -3.07 10.01
N CYS A 259 3.57 -3.04 10.38
CA CYS A 259 3.04 -3.89 11.44
C CYS A 259 3.11 -5.38 11.05
N ALA A 260 3.72 -6.21 11.90
CA ALA A 260 3.89 -7.64 11.64
C ALA A 260 2.55 -8.36 11.44
N GLY A 261 1.48 -7.89 12.08
CA GLY A 261 0.12 -8.40 11.87
C GLY A 261 -0.37 -8.14 10.44
N PHE A 262 -0.22 -6.90 9.93
CA PHE A 262 -0.56 -6.58 8.54
C PHE A 262 0.26 -7.40 7.55
N ILE A 263 1.59 -7.41 7.72
CA ILE A 263 2.51 -8.14 6.84
C ILE A 263 2.11 -9.61 6.75
N THR A 264 1.93 -10.26 7.89
CA THR A 264 1.60 -11.69 7.94
C THR A 264 0.23 -11.98 7.32
N THR A 265 -0.79 -11.17 7.61
CA THR A 265 -2.13 -11.39 7.06
C THR A 265 -2.20 -11.10 5.57
N LEU A 266 -1.45 -10.11 5.06
CA LEU A 266 -1.34 -9.83 3.63
C LEU A 266 -0.65 -11.01 2.89
N GLN A 267 0.47 -11.52 3.42
CA GLN A 267 1.19 -12.65 2.84
C GLN A 267 0.30 -13.90 2.76
N ARG A 268 -0.37 -14.23 3.87
CA ARG A 268 -1.27 -15.39 3.96
C ARG A 268 -2.54 -15.20 3.10
N GLY A 269 -3.09 -13.99 3.06
CA GLY A 269 -4.22 -13.65 2.20
C GLY A 269 -3.91 -13.78 0.72
N ALA A 270 -2.72 -13.33 0.31
CA ALA A 270 -2.24 -13.47 -1.06
C ALA A 270 -2.03 -14.94 -1.45
N GLU A 271 -1.41 -15.75 -0.57
CA GLU A 271 -1.23 -17.19 -0.80
C GLU A 271 -2.58 -17.90 -0.96
N TRP A 272 -3.52 -17.63 -0.03
CA TRP A 272 -4.86 -18.21 -0.10
C TRP A 272 -5.60 -17.80 -1.39
N ALA A 273 -5.50 -16.56 -1.80
CA ALA A 273 -6.15 -16.10 -3.03
C ALA A 273 -5.68 -16.88 -4.27
N VAL A 274 -4.42 -17.29 -4.31
CA VAL A 274 -3.85 -18.09 -5.42
C VAL A 274 -4.14 -19.58 -5.29
N THR A 275 -3.98 -20.15 -4.10
CA THR A 275 -3.92 -21.60 -3.88
C THR A 275 -5.20 -22.19 -3.26
N GLY A 276 -5.93 -21.39 -2.48
CA GLY A 276 -7.05 -21.84 -1.64
C GLY A 276 -6.61 -22.33 -0.26
N ASP A 277 -5.32 -22.40 0.01
CA ASP A 277 -4.76 -22.78 1.32
C ASP A 277 -3.59 -21.86 1.70
N VAL A 278 -3.00 -22.06 2.88
CA VAL A 278 -1.87 -21.29 3.40
C VAL A 278 -0.83 -22.22 4.00
N THR A 279 0.37 -22.19 3.43
CA THR A 279 1.53 -22.96 3.93
C THR A 279 2.41 -22.14 4.88
N GLN A 280 2.32 -20.81 4.82
CA GLN A 280 3.09 -19.91 5.65
C GLN A 280 2.68 -20.02 7.12
N LYS A 281 3.68 -20.28 7.97
CA LYS A 281 3.49 -20.35 9.43
C LYS A 281 3.23 -18.95 10.00
N VAL A 282 2.52 -18.90 11.12
CA VAL A 282 2.46 -17.70 11.94
C VAL A 282 3.86 -17.47 12.53
N PRO A 283 4.46 -16.30 12.31
CA PRO A 283 5.79 -16.03 12.82
C PRO A 283 5.76 -15.84 14.33
N TRP A 284 6.89 -16.16 14.99
CA TRP A 284 7.02 -16.08 16.45
C TRP A 284 6.82 -14.66 17.01
N ASP A 285 7.12 -13.64 16.20
CA ASP A 285 6.96 -12.21 16.51
C ASP A 285 5.61 -11.65 16.07
N PHE A 286 4.60 -12.49 15.80
CA PHE A 286 3.25 -12.00 15.52
C PHE A 286 2.73 -11.21 16.73
N PRO A 287 2.10 -10.02 16.56
CA PRO A 287 1.69 -9.18 17.67
C PRO A 287 0.67 -9.87 18.57
N SER A 288 0.65 -9.49 19.83
CA SER A 288 -0.33 -9.92 20.83
C SER A 288 -1.34 -8.82 21.13
N ALA A 289 -2.30 -9.07 22.01
CA ALA A 289 -3.22 -8.04 22.49
C ALA A 289 -2.52 -7.00 23.39
N ALA A 290 -1.30 -7.26 23.86
CA ALA A 290 -0.56 -6.38 24.76
C ALA A 290 0.42 -5.44 24.06
N GLY A 291 0.74 -5.68 22.76
CA GLY A 291 1.70 -4.84 22.06
C GLY A 291 1.74 -5.06 20.56
N VAL A 292 2.03 -3.99 19.86
CA VAL A 292 2.29 -3.99 18.41
C VAL A 292 3.73 -4.44 18.18
N VAL A 293 3.95 -5.15 17.08
CA VAL A 293 5.29 -5.48 16.59
C VAL A 293 5.47 -4.88 15.21
N PHE A 294 6.52 -4.08 15.04
CA PHE A 294 6.89 -3.50 13.76
C PHE A 294 8.10 -4.23 13.17
N ARG A 295 8.07 -4.41 11.87
CA ARG A 295 9.20 -4.88 11.06
C ARG A 295 9.57 -3.77 10.09
N PRO A 296 10.47 -2.86 10.47
CA PRO A 296 10.91 -1.79 9.58
C PRO A 296 11.68 -2.43 8.40
N ARG A 297 11.00 -2.57 7.27
CA ARG A 297 11.55 -3.19 6.05
C ARG A 297 12.36 -2.21 5.25
N PHE A 298 11.98 -0.96 5.34
CA PHE A 298 12.74 0.17 4.83
C PHE A 298 13.21 0.98 6.04
N LYS A 299 14.49 1.25 6.09
CA LYS A 299 14.97 2.35 6.93
C LYS A 299 14.20 3.58 6.47
N GLU A 300 13.37 4.16 7.33
CA GLU A 300 12.72 5.43 7.02
C GLU A 300 13.83 6.40 6.60
N MET A 301 13.68 6.96 5.42
CA MET A 301 14.61 7.98 4.94
C MET A 301 14.45 9.19 5.84
N THR A 302 15.52 9.55 6.52
CA THR A 302 15.51 10.78 7.33
C THR A 302 15.54 12.00 6.42
N LEU A 303 15.09 13.13 6.94
CA LEU A 303 15.15 14.38 6.19
C LEU A 303 16.60 14.75 5.84
N ASP A 304 17.54 14.53 6.75
CA ASP A 304 18.98 14.74 6.51
C ASP A 304 19.48 13.86 5.37
N GLU A 305 19.15 12.55 5.39
CA GLU A 305 19.49 11.62 4.31
C GLU A 305 18.91 12.05 2.94
N ALA A 306 17.69 12.60 2.96
CA ALA A 306 17.06 13.13 1.75
C ALA A 306 17.83 14.35 1.21
N PHE A 307 18.23 15.28 2.07
CA PHE A 307 19.00 16.47 1.68
C PHE A 307 20.44 16.17 1.30
N ASP A 308 21.08 15.19 1.92
CA ASP A 308 22.45 14.73 1.54
C ASP A 308 22.48 14.13 0.13
N ASN A 309 21.35 13.64 -0.37
CA ASN A 309 21.29 12.94 -1.64
C ASN A 309 20.53 13.67 -2.75
N ILE A 310 19.62 14.60 -2.42
CA ILE A 310 18.80 15.30 -3.43
C ILE A 310 19.66 16.10 -4.41
N GLY A 311 20.82 16.61 -3.96
CA GLY A 311 21.77 17.34 -4.78
C GLY A 311 22.23 16.57 -6.04
N ASN A 312 22.21 15.25 -6.00
CA ASN A 312 22.63 14.36 -7.10
C ASN A 312 21.45 13.93 -8.01
N TYR A 313 20.29 14.56 -7.90
CA TYR A 313 19.14 14.22 -8.73
C TYR A 313 19.36 14.64 -10.18
N GLU A 314 18.99 13.76 -11.10
CA GLU A 314 18.92 14.00 -12.54
C GLU A 314 17.54 13.57 -13.07
N ILE A 315 17.06 14.19 -14.14
CA ILE A 315 15.83 13.81 -14.84
C ILE A 315 15.84 12.30 -15.14
N GLU A 316 14.66 11.67 -15.02
CA GLU A 316 14.44 10.22 -15.15
C GLU A 316 14.97 9.35 -14.00
N LYS A 317 15.71 9.91 -13.04
CA LYS A 317 16.08 9.22 -11.80
C LYS A 317 14.93 9.21 -10.79
N SER A 318 15.07 8.38 -9.76
CA SER A 318 14.06 8.27 -8.69
C SER A 318 13.89 9.58 -7.92
N THR A 319 12.66 10.03 -7.77
CA THR A 319 12.27 11.22 -6.98
C THR A 319 12.09 10.93 -5.48
N LYS A 320 12.59 9.79 -4.98
CA LYS A 320 12.38 9.36 -3.58
C LYS A 320 12.83 10.41 -2.55
N TYR A 321 13.94 11.10 -2.78
CA TYR A 321 14.45 12.14 -1.90
C TYR A 321 13.54 13.37 -1.88
N LEU A 322 13.08 13.82 -3.06
CA LEU A 322 12.08 14.88 -3.16
C LEU A 322 10.78 14.49 -2.46
N SER A 323 10.31 13.27 -2.65
CA SER A 323 9.08 12.78 -1.99
C SER A 323 9.19 12.80 -0.46
N CYS A 324 10.37 12.51 0.10
CA CYS A 324 10.66 12.65 1.52
C CYS A 324 10.53 14.12 1.97
N ILE A 325 11.19 15.05 1.26
CA ILE A 325 11.14 16.47 1.56
C ILE A 325 9.71 17.02 1.48
N GLN A 326 8.97 16.68 0.42
CA GLN A 326 7.57 17.12 0.22
C GLN A 326 6.63 16.61 1.30
N SER A 327 6.86 15.40 1.81
CA SER A 327 6.02 14.89 2.88
C SER A 327 6.31 15.56 4.21
N HIS A 328 7.60 15.82 4.48
CA HIS A 328 7.95 16.61 5.66
C HIS A 328 7.36 18.01 5.57
N LEU A 329 7.43 18.67 4.41
CA LEU A 329 6.79 19.97 4.14
C LEU A 329 5.30 19.94 4.50
N ARG A 330 4.57 18.90 4.05
CA ARG A 330 3.13 18.76 4.38
C ARG A 330 2.86 18.59 5.87
N SER A 331 3.77 17.95 6.61
CA SER A 331 3.63 17.77 8.07
C SER A 331 3.83 19.05 8.86
N LEU A 332 4.46 20.07 8.27
CA LEU A 332 4.76 21.37 8.86
C LEU A 332 3.64 22.40 8.65
N ALA A 333 2.46 22.02 8.21
CA ALA A 333 1.35 22.94 7.99
C ALA A 333 1.01 23.69 9.31
N GLY A 334 1.22 25.02 9.30
CA GLY A 334 1.03 25.88 10.47
C GLY A 334 2.24 25.99 11.41
N ASP A 335 3.36 25.35 11.10
CA ASP A 335 4.63 25.47 11.84
C ASP A 335 5.61 26.36 11.06
N GLU A 336 5.54 27.68 11.30
CA GLU A 336 6.39 28.67 10.61
C GLU A 336 7.89 28.43 10.85
N GLN A 337 8.27 28.03 12.08
CA GLN A 337 9.68 27.75 12.40
C GLN A 337 10.19 26.49 11.70
N GLY A 338 9.36 25.45 11.62
CA GLY A 338 9.66 24.24 10.89
C GLY A 338 9.81 24.50 9.38
N LEU A 339 8.91 25.30 8.81
CA LEU A 339 8.99 25.72 7.41
C LEU A 339 10.27 26.49 7.10
N LEU A 340 10.65 27.46 7.97
CA LEU A 340 11.90 28.20 7.82
C LEU A 340 13.14 27.30 7.91
N ASN A 341 13.13 26.31 8.80
CA ASN A 341 14.23 25.35 8.91
C ASN A 341 14.35 24.50 7.65
N LEU A 342 13.23 24.04 7.09
CA LEU A 342 13.21 23.29 5.84
C LEU A 342 13.70 24.15 4.65
N GLU A 343 13.28 25.41 4.58
CA GLU A 343 13.75 26.38 3.59
C GLU A 343 15.28 26.57 3.67
N LYS A 344 15.86 26.68 4.87
CA LYS A 344 17.32 26.77 5.06
C LYS A 344 18.05 25.55 4.50
N MET A 345 17.49 24.34 4.65
CA MET A 345 18.06 23.12 4.08
C MET A 345 18.00 23.17 2.55
N MET A 346 16.90 23.60 1.95
CA MET A 346 16.79 23.76 0.49
C MET A 346 17.79 24.79 -0.05
N VAL A 347 17.91 25.94 0.61
CA VAL A 347 18.87 27.00 0.27
C VAL A 347 20.31 26.50 0.33
N LYS A 348 20.65 25.65 1.28
CA LYS A 348 21.99 25.03 1.36
C LYS A 348 22.30 24.23 0.09
N VAL A 349 21.36 23.44 -0.42
CA VAL A 349 21.53 22.68 -1.69
C VAL A 349 21.60 23.62 -2.90
N LEU A 350 20.81 24.68 -2.93
CA LEU A 350 20.88 25.68 -4.02
C LEU A 350 22.25 26.35 -4.13
N LYS A 351 22.93 26.57 -2.98
CA LYS A 351 24.30 27.12 -2.90
C LYS A 351 25.39 26.12 -3.23
N ASP A 352 25.09 24.84 -3.17
CA ASP A 352 26.06 23.79 -3.45
C ASP A 352 26.40 23.80 -4.95
N LYS A 353 27.71 23.94 -5.25
CA LYS A 353 28.22 23.94 -6.62
C LYS A 353 28.18 22.56 -7.28
N GLU A 354 28.23 21.51 -6.48
CA GLU A 354 28.20 20.12 -6.94
C GLU A 354 26.74 19.64 -7.18
N ALA A 355 25.74 20.35 -6.66
CA ALA A 355 24.35 20.00 -6.89
C ALA A 355 23.95 20.21 -8.36
N THR A 356 23.26 19.20 -8.93
CA THR A 356 22.84 19.20 -10.33
C THR A 356 21.83 20.33 -10.62
N VAL A 357 21.76 20.75 -11.86
CA VAL A 357 20.75 21.72 -12.34
C VAL A 357 19.34 21.18 -12.09
N ASP A 358 19.10 19.91 -12.37
CA ASP A 358 17.78 19.28 -12.19
C ASP A 358 17.35 19.27 -10.72
N SER A 359 18.30 18.99 -9.80
CA SER A 359 18.04 19.09 -8.36
C SER A 359 17.63 20.50 -7.95
N LYS A 360 18.38 21.51 -8.42
CA LYS A 360 18.09 22.91 -8.11
C LYS A 360 16.71 23.34 -8.66
N LYS A 361 16.37 22.91 -9.86
CA LYS A 361 15.03 23.17 -10.45
C LYS A 361 13.91 22.57 -9.59
N LEU A 362 14.07 21.33 -9.09
CA LEU A 362 13.08 20.73 -8.20
C LEU A 362 12.89 21.54 -6.93
N LEU A 363 13.98 21.95 -6.27
CA LEU A 363 13.91 22.70 -5.02
C LEU A 363 13.38 24.12 -5.22
N LEU A 364 13.70 24.76 -6.34
CA LEU A 364 13.11 26.05 -6.71
C LEU A 364 11.58 25.95 -6.83
N ARG A 365 11.07 24.87 -7.42
CA ARG A 365 9.61 24.64 -7.52
C ARG A 365 8.95 24.53 -6.14
N GLU A 366 9.56 23.83 -5.20
CA GLU A 366 9.05 23.76 -3.82
C GLU A 366 9.09 25.14 -3.15
N LEU A 367 10.18 25.90 -3.29
CA LEU A 367 10.29 27.24 -2.75
C LEU A 367 9.28 28.23 -3.33
N SER A 368 8.76 28.00 -4.55
CA SER A 368 7.70 28.84 -5.12
C SER A 368 6.40 28.83 -4.30
N TRP A 369 6.20 27.80 -3.49
CA TRP A 369 5.01 27.60 -2.65
C TRP A 369 5.26 27.98 -1.19
N MET A 370 6.42 27.61 -0.65
CA MET A 370 6.69 27.67 0.78
C MET A 370 7.79 28.69 1.15
N GLY A 371 8.56 29.18 0.17
CA GLY A 371 9.68 30.09 0.42
C GLY A 371 9.25 31.41 1.03
N SER A 372 10.19 32.04 1.72
CA SER A 372 10.08 33.35 2.36
C SER A 372 11.17 34.31 1.86
N ASP A 373 11.27 35.48 2.44
CA ASP A 373 12.34 36.43 2.15
C ASP A 373 13.75 35.87 2.40
N TYR A 374 13.85 34.78 3.17
CA TYR A 374 15.13 34.12 3.46
C TYR A 374 15.80 33.54 2.21
N SER A 375 15.03 32.97 1.28
CA SER A 375 15.57 32.36 0.06
C SER A 375 15.83 33.36 -1.08
N VAL A 376 15.20 34.54 -1.03
CA VAL A 376 15.27 35.56 -2.11
C VAL A 376 16.70 35.91 -2.53
N PRO A 377 17.67 36.19 -1.63
CA PRO A 377 19.02 36.54 -2.05
C PRO A 377 19.69 35.44 -2.92
N VAL A 378 19.54 34.17 -2.52
CA VAL A 378 20.15 33.04 -3.25
C VAL A 378 19.47 32.81 -4.58
N ILE A 379 18.14 32.96 -4.63
CA ILE A 379 17.40 32.79 -5.88
C ILE A 379 17.78 33.90 -6.88
N ASN A 380 18.00 35.14 -6.41
CA ASN A 380 18.49 36.24 -7.26
C ASN A 380 19.86 35.93 -7.88
N GLU A 381 20.78 35.28 -7.15
CA GLU A 381 22.07 34.85 -7.71
C GLU A 381 21.90 33.83 -8.85
N LEU A 382 20.88 32.96 -8.74
CA LEU A 382 20.60 31.90 -9.73
C LEU A 382 20.00 32.44 -11.02
N VAL A 383 19.43 33.65 -11.05
CA VAL A 383 18.92 34.30 -12.28
C VAL A 383 20.02 34.49 -13.32
N SER A 384 21.30 34.65 -12.89
CA SER A 384 22.44 34.75 -13.79
C SER A 384 22.85 33.42 -14.46
N ASN A 385 22.33 32.28 -13.97
CA ASN A 385 22.59 30.98 -14.54
C ASN A 385 21.56 30.69 -15.65
N ALA A 386 22.04 30.53 -16.90
CA ALA A 386 21.16 30.34 -18.06
C ALA A 386 20.22 29.13 -17.95
N GLU A 387 20.62 28.05 -17.23
CA GLU A 387 19.83 26.82 -17.08
C GLU A 387 18.81 26.91 -15.95
N LEU A 388 18.95 27.84 -15.00
CA LEU A 388 18.09 28.02 -13.82
C LEU A 388 17.25 29.29 -13.87
N LYS A 389 17.54 30.19 -14.86
CA LYS A 389 16.96 31.52 -14.94
C LYS A 389 15.43 31.52 -14.86
N ASP A 390 14.80 30.72 -15.70
CA ASP A 390 13.33 30.74 -15.84
C ASP A 390 12.65 30.29 -14.54
N GLU A 391 13.15 29.22 -13.90
CA GLU A 391 12.64 28.77 -12.60
C GLU A 391 12.92 29.80 -11.49
N ALA A 392 14.10 30.42 -11.48
CA ALA A 392 14.45 31.42 -10.47
C ALA A 392 13.56 32.69 -10.59
N GLU A 393 13.37 33.22 -11.81
CA GLU A 393 12.48 34.35 -12.06
C GLU A 393 11.02 34.03 -11.69
N PHE A 394 10.55 32.81 -12.00
CA PHE A 394 9.22 32.36 -11.59
C PHE A 394 9.06 32.35 -10.07
N VAL A 395 10.02 31.80 -9.33
CA VAL A 395 9.97 31.79 -7.87
C VAL A 395 9.96 33.20 -7.28
N LEU A 396 10.84 34.08 -7.76
CA LEU A 396 10.89 35.47 -7.31
C LEU A 396 9.58 36.19 -7.52
N SER A 397 8.95 36.02 -8.69
CA SER A 397 7.64 36.62 -8.96
C SER A 397 6.56 36.14 -7.99
N ARG A 398 6.62 34.88 -7.57
CA ARG A 398 5.68 34.30 -6.59
C ARG A 398 5.91 34.81 -5.17
N LEU A 399 7.16 34.96 -4.75
CA LEU A 399 7.50 35.44 -3.43
C LEU A 399 7.18 36.94 -3.27
N GLN A 400 7.49 37.74 -4.27
CA GLN A 400 7.19 39.19 -4.27
C GLN A 400 5.69 39.51 -4.39
N GLY A 401 4.88 38.63 -4.96
CA GLY A 401 3.42 38.80 -5.04
C GLY A 401 2.65 38.35 -3.80
N LYS A 402 3.35 37.86 -2.77
CA LYS A 402 2.76 37.47 -1.48
C LYS A 402 2.75 38.58 -0.43
N ASN A 403 3.32 39.77 -0.74
CA ASN A 403 3.36 40.94 0.14
C ASN A 403 2.21 41.92 -0.14
#